data_23d25f1227bf83b3843112bb9fd7702c
#
_entry.id   23d25f1227bf83b3843112bb9fd7702c
#
_cell.length_a   1.000
_cell.length_b   1.000
_cell.length_c   1.000
_cell.angle_alpha   90.00
_cell.angle_beta   90.00
_cell.angle_gamma   90.00
#
_symmetry.space_group_name_H-M   'P 1'
#
loop_
_entity.id
_entity.type
_entity.pdbx_description
1 polymer ?
#
loop_
_entity_poly.entity_id
_entity_poly.type
_entity_poly.pdbx_seq_one_letter_code
_entity_poly.pdbx_strand_id
1 'polypeptide(L)'
;NKEVNADLTISFPPSVNTPILEYIDTVKYLKLEDKDEALLAYVNKMVCREDKIYLGDFSNHKIVVYDTIGRFQYVIDRQGRGSGEYLQIKSFAVDDSCLYVLDTFLPGLHVFDNRTGAYVAKKRMAFIAWDFETLSRGRMIFTFCFFKDGHLPPSQPSYRLLITDNDLNIIQRL
;
A
#
# COMPACT_ATOMS: atom_id res chain seq x y z
N ASN A 1 -26.70 14.00 14.01
CA ASN A 1 -25.28 14.40 13.97
C ASN A 1 -24.68 13.96 15.30
N LYS A 2 -23.95 12.83 15.29
CA LYS A 2 -23.03 12.53 16.40
C LYS A 2 -21.73 13.24 16.03
N GLU A 3 -21.41 14.29 16.77
CA GLU A 3 -20.06 14.83 16.78
C GLU A 3 -19.13 13.72 17.27
N VAL A 4 -18.18 13.33 16.42
CA VAL A 4 -17.08 12.49 16.86
C VAL A 4 -16.14 13.42 17.61
N ASN A 5 -16.24 13.45 18.92
CA ASN A 5 -15.20 14.04 19.75
C ASN A 5 -13.92 13.23 19.52
N ALA A 6 -12.96 13.86 18.88
CA ALA A 6 -11.62 13.31 18.83
C ALA A 6 -10.96 13.55 20.20
N ASP A 7 -10.96 12.54 21.05
CA ASP A 7 -10.31 12.59 22.36
C ASP A 7 -8.78 12.53 22.30
N LEU A 8 -8.20 12.62 21.09
CA LEU A 8 -6.76 12.60 20.89
C LEU A 8 -6.25 13.98 20.48
N THR A 9 -5.63 14.68 21.42
CA THR A 9 -4.86 15.89 21.14
C THR A 9 -3.39 15.53 21.01
N ILE A 10 -2.83 15.68 19.83
CA ILE A 10 -1.40 15.53 19.59
C ILE A 10 -0.75 16.90 19.72
N SER A 11 0.01 17.10 20.79
CA SER A 11 0.82 18.30 20.97
C SER A 11 2.22 18.04 20.43
N PHE A 12 2.63 18.83 19.44
CA PHE A 12 4.00 18.80 18.97
C PHE A 12 4.83 19.76 19.85
N PRO A 13 5.97 19.32 20.40
CA PRO A 13 6.88 20.25 21.08
C PRO A 13 7.34 21.32 20.07
N PRO A 14 7.70 22.52 20.54
CA PRO A 14 8.29 23.52 19.65
C PRO A 14 9.49 22.89 18.95
N SER A 15 9.66 23.21 17.65
CA SER A 15 10.70 22.62 16.81
C SER A 15 12.08 22.77 17.47
N VAL A 16 12.60 21.68 17.97
CA VAL A 16 13.97 21.61 18.44
C VAL A 16 14.80 21.19 17.23
N ASN A 17 15.83 21.96 16.89
CA ASN A 17 16.80 21.57 15.86
C ASN A 17 17.69 20.44 16.42
N THR A 18 17.11 19.27 16.59
CA THR A 18 17.84 18.09 16.99
C THR A 18 18.34 17.38 15.74
N PRO A 19 19.64 17.18 15.56
CA PRO A 19 20.17 16.44 14.43
C PRO A 19 19.54 15.05 14.36
N ILE A 20 19.11 14.63 13.16
CA ILE A 20 18.48 13.32 12.97
C ILE A 20 19.32 12.16 13.51
N LEU A 21 20.63 12.33 13.54
CA LEU A 21 21.59 11.34 14.07
C LEU A 21 21.40 11.04 15.57
N GLU A 22 20.80 11.95 16.33
CA GLU A 22 20.48 11.68 17.75
C GLU A 22 19.35 10.67 17.95
N TYR A 23 18.58 10.39 16.88
CA TYR A 23 17.49 9.41 16.88
C TYR A 23 17.87 8.10 16.18
N ILE A 24 19.11 7.99 15.67
CA ILE A 24 19.58 6.82 14.94
C ILE A 24 20.66 6.11 15.75
N ASP A 25 20.33 4.98 16.34
CA ASP A 25 21.29 4.15 17.07
C ASP A 25 22.27 3.43 16.13
N THR A 26 21.78 2.94 15.00
CA THR A 26 22.57 2.12 14.08
C THR A 26 22.06 2.26 12.65
N VAL A 27 23.00 2.36 11.70
CA VAL A 27 22.73 2.26 10.26
C VAL A 27 23.31 0.94 9.75
N LYS A 28 22.49 0.16 9.06
CA LYS A 28 22.91 -1.08 8.42
C LYS A 28 22.66 -0.99 6.91
N TYR A 29 23.60 -1.51 6.15
CA TYR A 29 23.48 -1.63 4.70
C TYR A 29 23.12 -3.08 4.36
N LEU A 30 22.06 -3.24 3.58
CA LEU A 30 21.64 -4.53 3.05
C LEU A 30 22.00 -4.57 1.56
N LYS A 31 22.87 -5.51 1.17
CA LYS A 31 23.13 -5.77 -0.24
C LYS A 31 22.02 -6.66 -0.77
N LEU A 32 21.31 -6.19 -1.79
CA LEU A 32 20.31 -6.99 -2.50
C LEU A 32 20.97 -7.87 -3.54
N GLU A 33 20.45 -9.09 -3.71
CA GLU A 33 20.89 -10.01 -4.75
C GLU A 33 20.58 -9.40 -6.12
N ASP A 34 21.57 -9.43 -7.01
CA ASP A 34 21.48 -8.91 -8.37
C ASP A 34 20.85 -9.96 -9.29
N LYS A 35 19.70 -9.63 -9.87
CA LYS A 35 18.95 -10.44 -10.82
C LYS A 35 18.40 -9.55 -11.92
N ASP A 36 18.46 -9.98 -13.16
CA ASP A 36 17.95 -9.21 -14.31
C ASP A 36 16.47 -8.84 -14.14
N GLU A 37 15.65 -9.76 -13.64
CA GLU A 37 14.21 -9.56 -13.37
C GLU A 37 13.94 -8.61 -12.21
N ALA A 38 14.92 -8.44 -11.32
CA ALA A 38 14.83 -7.61 -10.11
C ALA A 38 15.36 -6.17 -10.31
N LEU A 39 15.77 -5.80 -11.51
CA LEU A 39 16.25 -4.45 -11.79
C LEU A 39 15.16 -3.42 -11.53
N LEU A 40 15.44 -2.47 -10.64
CA LEU A 40 14.57 -1.36 -10.28
C LEU A 40 15.13 -0.06 -10.87
N ALA A 41 14.29 0.72 -11.55
CA ALA A 41 14.65 2.07 -11.94
C ALA A 41 14.44 3.04 -10.77
N TYR A 42 13.39 2.83 -9.99
CA TYR A 42 13.03 3.69 -8.89
C TYR A 42 12.26 2.93 -7.80
N VAL A 43 12.49 3.24 -6.53
CA VAL A 43 11.70 2.69 -5.41
C VAL A 43 10.73 3.76 -4.94
N ASN A 44 9.45 3.61 -5.28
CA ASN A 44 8.38 4.54 -4.88
C ASN A 44 7.83 4.21 -3.49
N LYS A 45 7.73 2.94 -3.16
CA LYS A 45 7.24 2.47 -1.86
C LYS A 45 8.03 1.24 -1.42
N MET A 46 8.40 1.21 -0.15
CA MET A 46 9.01 0.05 0.50
C MET A 46 8.13 -0.38 1.66
N VAL A 47 7.88 -1.68 1.74
CA VAL A 47 7.22 -2.30 2.88
C VAL A 47 8.13 -3.38 3.43
N CYS A 48 8.36 -3.36 4.74
CA CYS A 48 9.04 -4.44 5.45
C CYS A 48 8.00 -5.15 6.30
N ARG A 49 7.81 -6.44 6.07
CA ARG A 49 6.87 -7.24 6.86
C ARG A 49 7.42 -8.63 7.08
N GLU A 50 7.39 -9.07 8.36
CA GLU A 50 7.97 -10.35 8.77
C GLU A 50 9.41 -10.51 8.28
N ASP A 51 9.65 -11.50 7.44
CA ASP A 51 10.96 -11.84 6.89
C ASP A 51 11.21 -11.31 5.48
N LYS A 52 10.37 -10.37 4.98
CA LYS A 52 10.43 -9.87 3.61
C LYS A 52 10.50 -8.36 3.50
N ILE A 53 11.12 -7.94 2.41
CA ILE A 53 11.23 -6.55 1.96
C ILE A 53 10.61 -6.46 0.57
N TYR A 54 9.60 -5.62 0.43
CA TYR A 54 8.86 -5.38 -0.80
C TYR A 54 9.23 -4.02 -1.35
N LEU A 55 9.76 -3.98 -2.58
CA LEU A 55 10.20 -2.77 -3.25
C LEU A 55 9.31 -2.52 -4.47
N GLY A 56 8.50 -1.49 -4.43
CA GLY A 56 7.61 -1.11 -5.53
C GLY A 56 8.26 -0.08 -6.46
N ASP A 57 8.45 -0.46 -7.72
CA ASP A 57 8.82 0.42 -8.83
C ASP A 57 7.57 0.69 -9.67
N PHE A 58 6.90 1.81 -9.38
CA PHE A 58 5.63 2.14 -10.02
C PHE A 58 5.82 2.59 -11.47
N SER A 59 7.01 3.08 -11.82
CA SER A 59 7.33 3.49 -13.18
C SER A 59 7.46 2.30 -14.12
N ASN A 60 8.02 1.21 -13.63
CA ASN A 60 8.14 -0.06 -14.35
C ASN A 60 7.02 -1.05 -14.01
N HIS A 61 6.01 -0.61 -13.25
CA HIS A 61 4.84 -1.41 -12.88
C HIS A 61 5.17 -2.76 -12.23
N LYS A 62 6.21 -2.82 -11.39
CA LYS A 62 6.61 -4.06 -10.73
C LYS A 62 6.87 -3.90 -9.23
N ILE A 63 6.76 -5.01 -8.52
CA ILE A 63 7.12 -5.13 -7.11
C ILE A 63 8.13 -6.26 -6.99
N VAL A 64 9.31 -5.96 -6.51
CA VAL A 64 10.37 -6.94 -6.27
C VAL A 64 10.42 -7.28 -4.80
N VAL A 65 10.52 -8.57 -4.49
CA VAL A 65 10.49 -9.06 -3.11
C VAL A 65 11.80 -9.76 -2.78
N TYR A 66 12.37 -9.36 -1.65
CA TYR A 66 13.57 -9.93 -1.07
C TYR A 66 13.29 -10.43 0.34
N ASP A 67 14.14 -11.33 0.85
CA ASP A 67 14.18 -11.64 2.27
C ASP A 67 14.98 -10.59 3.04
N THR A 68 15.01 -10.70 4.39
CA THR A 68 15.70 -9.75 5.28
C THR A 68 17.24 -9.80 5.19
N ILE A 69 17.80 -10.76 4.47
CA ILE A 69 19.23 -10.83 4.16
C ILE A 69 19.56 -10.46 2.72
N GLY A 70 18.54 -9.96 1.96
CA GLY A 70 18.70 -9.41 0.62
C GLY A 70 18.66 -10.44 -0.50
N ARG A 71 18.24 -11.68 -0.27
CA ARG A 71 18.08 -12.69 -1.31
C ARG A 71 16.78 -12.47 -2.04
N PHE A 72 16.84 -12.51 -3.36
CA PHE A 72 15.66 -12.42 -4.23
C PHE A 72 14.69 -13.57 -3.97
N GLN A 73 13.40 -13.25 -3.88
CA GLN A 73 12.32 -14.20 -3.67
C GLN A 73 11.46 -14.35 -4.92
N TYR A 74 10.87 -13.26 -5.36
CA TYR A 74 10.05 -13.21 -6.58
C TYR A 74 9.80 -11.76 -7.02
N VAL A 75 9.27 -11.62 -8.23
CA VAL A 75 8.79 -10.34 -8.76
C VAL A 75 7.33 -10.46 -9.17
N ILE A 76 6.54 -9.43 -8.91
CA ILE A 76 5.23 -9.22 -9.51
C ILE A 76 5.44 -8.18 -10.61
N ASP A 77 5.41 -8.64 -11.86
CA ASP A 77 5.54 -7.84 -13.08
C ASP A 77 4.45 -8.35 -14.05
N ARG A 78 3.25 -7.79 -13.90
CA ARG A 78 2.06 -8.25 -14.62
C ARG A 78 1.27 -7.09 -15.22
N GLN A 79 1.97 -6.22 -15.94
CA GLN A 79 1.31 -5.12 -16.65
C GLN A 79 0.54 -5.65 -17.86
N GLY A 80 -0.77 -5.38 -17.92
CA GLY A 80 -1.62 -5.81 -19.03
C GLY A 80 -3.11 -5.69 -18.74
N ARG A 81 -3.94 -6.35 -19.59
CA ARG A 81 -5.41 -6.34 -19.48
C ARG A 81 -6.01 -7.74 -19.30
N GLY A 82 -5.18 -8.75 -19.17
CA GLY A 82 -5.58 -10.13 -18.97
C GLY A 82 -5.99 -10.44 -17.53
N SER A 83 -6.33 -11.69 -17.30
CA SER A 83 -6.63 -12.17 -15.95
C SER A 83 -5.39 -12.10 -15.07
N GLY A 84 -5.47 -11.43 -13.93
CA GLY A 84 -4.34 -11.25 -13.02
C GLY A 84 -3.37 -10.15 -13.42
N GLU A 85 -3.67 -9.39 -14.47
CA GLU A 85 -2.88 -8.26 -14.92
C GLU A 85 -3.50 -6.94 -14.44
N TYR A 86 -2.65 -5.92 -14.23
CA TYR A 86 -3.02 -4.55 -13.86
C TYR A 86 -2.44 -3.56 -14.87
N LEU A 87 -3.06 -2.39 -15.01
CA LEU A 87 -2.56 -1.35 -15.91
C LEU A 87 -1.49 -0.49 -15.24
N GLN A 88 -1.59 -0.30 -13.93
CA GLN A 88 -0.60 0.43 -13.15
C GLN A 88 -0.56 -0.05 -11.70
N ILE A 89 0.55 0.23 -11.05
CA ILE A 89 0.65 0.18 -9.58
C ILE A 89 0.49 1.60 -9.07
N LYS A 90 -0.65 1.90 -8.44
CA LYS A 90 -0.85 3.17 -7.75
C LYS A 90 -0.29 3.15 -6.34
N SER A 91 -0.49 2.05 -5.66
CA SER A 91 0.08 1.69 -4.36
C SER A 91 0.00 0.18 -4.16
N PHE A 92 0.63 -0.33 -3.12
CA PHE A 92 0.48 -1.71 -2.69
C PHE A 92 0.54 -1.78 -1.16
N ALA A 93 -0.05 -2.81 -0.60
CA ALA A 93 0.02 -3.13 0.81
C ALA A 93 0.14 -4.64 1.01
N VAL A 94 0.60 -5.06 2.17
CA VAL A 94 0.89 -6.46 2.48
C VAL A 94 0.31 -6.81 3.83
N ASP A 95 -0.41 -7.93 3.92
CA ASP A 95 -0.75 -8.59 5.18
C ASP A 95 -0.02 -9.93 5.32
N ASP A 96 -0.38 -10.74 6.31
CA ASP A 96 0.30 -11.99 6.60
C ASP A 96 0.17 -13.03 5.48
N SER A 97 -0.84 -12.91 4.63
CA SER A 97 -1.18 -13.89 3.60
C SER A 97 -1.09 -13.37 2.18
N CYS A 98 -1.35 -12.08 1.99
CA CYS A 98 -1.57 -11.48 0.68
C CYS A 98 -0.75 -10.21 0.48
N LEU A 99 -0.36 -9.99 -0.77
CA LEU A 99 0.08 -8.72 -1.31
C LEU A 99 -1.05 -8.17 -2.18
N TYR A 100 -1.42 -6.93 -1.95
CA TYR A 100 -2.49 -6.23 -2.65
C TYR A 100 -1.90 -5.11 -3.50
N VAL A 101 -2.27 -5.06 -4.78
CA VAL A 101 -1.87 -3.99 -5.71
C VAL A 101 -3.10 -3.16 -6.06
N LEU A 102 -3.04 -1.87 -5.78
CA LEU A 102 -4.08 -0.90 -6.15
C LEU A 102 -3.88 -0.45 -7.59
N ASP A 103 -4.87 -0.74 -8.44
CA ASP A 103 -4.97 -0.23 -9.80
C ASP A 103 -6.14 0.77 -9.89
N THR A 104 -5.86 2.00 -10.30
CA THR A 104 -6.88 3.04 -10.44
C THR A 104 -7.37 3.21 -11.88
N PHE A 105 -6.68 2.66 -12.89
CA PHE A 105 -7.17 2.61 -14.28
C PHE A 105 -8.16 1.48 -14.50
N LEU A 106 -7.97 0.36 -13.80
CA LEU A 106 -8.95 -0.72 -13.69
C LEU A 106 -9.36 -0.84 -12.22
N PRO A 107 -10.24 0.04 -11.69
CA PRO A 107 -10.46 0.19 -10.24
C PRO A 107 -10.60 -1.12 -9.51
N GLY A 108 -9.65 -1.42 -8.65
CA GLY A 108 -9.63 -2.65 -7.87
C GLY A 108 -8.31 -2.94 -7.18
N LEU A 109 -8.36 -3.91 -6.30
CA LEU A 109 -7.20 -4.53 -5.68
C LEU A 109 -6.92 -5.87 -6.34
N HIS A 110 -5.77 -5.98 -6.98
CA HIS A 110 -5.24 -7.27 -7.42
C HIS A 110 -4.56 -7.94 -6.23
N VAL A 111 -4.93 -9.18 -5.96
CA VAL A 111 -4.51 -9.94 -4.78
C VAL A 111 -3.54 -11.02 -5.24
N PHE A 112 -2.40 -11.08 -4.59
CA PHE A 112 -1.35 -12.06 -4.84
C PHE A 112 -1.02 -12.80 -3.54
N ASP A 113 -0.67 -14.06 -3.64
CA ASP A 113 -0.15 -14.83 -2.51
C ASP A 113 1.19 -14.25 -2.07
N ASN A 114 1.30 -13.92 -0.79
CA ASN A 114 2.48 -13.23 -0.24
C ASN A 114 3.75 -14.09 -0.21
N ARG A 115 3.64 -15.41 -0.30
CA ARG A 115 4.81 -16.30 -0.27
C ARG A 115 5.40 -16.54 -1.64
N THR A 116 4.55 -16.57 -2.66
CA THR A 116 4.91 -17.02 -4.01
C THR A 116 4.80 -15.95 -5.08
N GLY A 117 4.09 -14.84 -4.81
CA GLY A 117 3.73 -13.84 -5.81
C GLY A 117 2.67 -14.33 -6.82
N ALA A 118 2.06 -15.49 -6.59
CA ALA A 118 1.04 -16.03 -7.49
C ALA A 118 -0.25 -15.19 -7.39
N TYR A 119 -0.87 -14.92 -8.54
CA TYR A 119 -2.15 -14.23 -8.59
C TYR A 119 -3.26 -15.07 -7.95
N VAL A 120 -4.07 -14.45 -7.10
CA VAL A 120 -5.18 -15.09 -6.38
C VAL A 120 -6.51 -14.60 -6.90
N ALA A 121 -6.74 -13.28 -6.90
CA ALA A 121 -8.03 -12.69 -7.23
C ALA A 121 -7.93 -11.20 -7.57
N LYS A 122 -9.02 -10.64 -8.09
CA LYS A 122 -9.24 -9.20 -8.16
C LYS A 122 -10.49 -8.83 -7.37
N LYS A 123 -10.34 -7.92 -6.42
CA LYS A 123 -11.44 -7.31 -5.69
C LYS A 123 -11.82 -6.01 -6.38
N ARG A 124 -13.06 -5.88 -6.84
CA ARG A 124 -13.57 -4.65 -7.47
C ARG A 124 -13.81 -3.60 -6.39
N MET A 125 -13.43 -2.37 -6.68
CA MET A 125 -13.66 -1.21 -5.82
C MET A 125 -14.80 -0.37 -6.36
N ALA A 126 -15.68 0.10 -5.49
CA ALA A 126 -16.72 1.07 -5.80
C ALA A 126 -16.25 2.53 -5.65
N PHE A 127 -14.98 2.74 -5.36
CA PHE A 127 -14.37 4.05 -5.13
C PHE A 127 -12.94 4.07 -5.67
N ILE A 128 -12.39 5.26 -5.88
CA ILE A 128 -11.00 5.46 -6.32
C ILE A 128 -10.20 6.00 -5.13
N ALA A 129 -9.20 5.25 -4.71
CA ALA A 129 -8.29 5.65 -3.64
C ALA A 129 -6.93 6.09 -4.20
N TRP A 130 -6.21 6.87 -3.43
CA TRP A 130 -4.85 7.30 -3.75
C TRP A 130 -3.81 6.36 -3.19
N ASP A 131 -4.00 5.94 -1.96
CA ASP A 131 -3.14 5.01 -1.22
C ASP A 131 -3.98 4.20 -0.24
N PHE A 132 -3.44 3.12 0.29
CA PHE A 132 -4.12 2.28 1.27
C PHE A 132 -3.12 1.47 2.08
N GLU A 133 -3.60 1.00 3.24
CA GLU A 133 -2.87 0.06 4.09
C GLU A 133 -3.80 -1.02 4.63
N THR A 134 -3.21 -2.17 4.93
CA THR A 134 -3.90 -3.25 5.64
C THR A 134 -3.89 -2.97 7.13
N LEU A 135 -5.01 -3.24 7.79
CA LEU A 135 -5.18 -3.13 9.22
C LEU A 135 -5.43 -4.52 9.83
N SER A 136 -5.29 -4.61 11.15
CA SER A 136 -5.62 -5.84 11.86
C SER A 136 -7.08 -6.26 11.64
N ARG A 137 -7.35 -7.55 11.79
CA ARG A 137 -8.69 -8.15 11.68
C ARG A 137 -9.31 -8.04 10.28
N GLY A 138 -8.47 -8.14 9.23
CA GLY A 138 -8.95 -8.13 7.85
C GLY A 138 -9.58 -6.82 7.41
N ARG A 139 -9.20 -5.69 8.00
CA ARG A 139 -9.65 -4.37 7.58
C ARG A 139 -8.62 -3.69 6.71
N MET A 140 -9.06 -2.71 5.96
CA MET A 140 -8.19 -1.85 5.14
C MET A 140 -8.57 -0.40 5.37
N ILE A 141 -7.57 0.49 5.31
CA ILE A 141 -7.77 1.93 5.34
C ILE A 141 -7.30 2.52 4.01
N PHE A 142 -8.14 3.34 3.41
CA PHE A 142 -7.88 4.01 2.14
C PHE A 142 -7.78 5.51 2.35
N THR A 143 -6.84 6.14 1.63
CA THR A 143 -6.71 7.60 1.59
C THR A 143 -7.17 8.14 0.25
N PHE A 144 -7.70 9.35 0.27
CA PHE A 144 -8.13 10.06 -0.93
C PHE A 144 -7.30 11.34 -1.08
N CYS A 145 -6.81 11.59 -2.28
CA CYS A 145 -6.23 12.89 -2.59
C CYS A 145 -7.35 13.95 -2.60
N PHE A 146 -7.00 15.21 -2.68
CA PHE A 146 -7.86 16.41 -2.56
C PHE A 146 -9.12 16.43 -3.45
N PHE A 147 -9.39 15.39 -4.23
CA PHE A 147 -10.55 15.30 -5.09
C PHE A 147 -11.70 14.60 -4.38
N LYS A 148 -12.89 15.17 -4.49
CA LYS A 148 -14.13 14.48 -4.14
C LYS A 148 -14.17 13.17 -4.95
N ASP A 149 -14.38 12.06 -4.28
CA ASP A 149 -14.63 10.80 -4.96
C ASP A 149 -15.93 10.94 -5.78
N GLY A 150 -15.78 11.07 -7.09
CA GLY A 150 -16.92 11.22 -8.02
C GLY A 150 -17.84 9.99 -8.07
N HIS A 151 -17.47 8.90 -7.38
CA HIS A 151 -18.27 7.68 -7.30
C HIS A 151 -19.18 7.63 -6.07
N LEU A 152 -19.09 8.62 -5.17
CA LEU A 152 -19.93 8.67 -3.99
C LEU A 152 -21.04 9.69 -4.16
N PRO A 153 -22.23 9.43 -3.55
CA PRO A 153 -23.34 10.34 -3.66
C PRO A 153 -22.95 11.77 -3.25
N PRO A 154 -23.41 12.80 -3.97
CA PRO A 154 -23.08 14.21 -3.69
C PRO A 154 -23.50 14.67 -2.28
N SER A 155 -24.37 13.92 -1.62
CA SER A 155 -24.88 14.20 -0.26
C SER A 155 -23.96 13.78 0.87
N GLN A 156 -22.81 13.13 0.60
CA GLN A 156 -21.91 12.70 1.65
C GLN A 156 -20.83 13.76 1.93
N PRO A 157 -20.52 14.02 3.21
CA PRO A 157 -19.44 14.94 3.57
C PRO A 157 -18.11 14.44 2.99
N SER A 158 -17.24 15.36 2.66
CA SER A 158 -15.88 15.05 2.18
C SER A 158 -15.10 14.37 3.31
N TYR A 159 -14.97 13.05 3.27
CA TYR A 159 -14.08 12.29 4.13
C TYR A 159 -12.74 12.09 3.39
N ARG A 160 -11.70 11.93 4.19
CA ARG A 160 -10.35 11.73 3.68
C ARG A 160 -9.85 10.33 3.87
N LEU A 161 -10.46 9.60 4.80
CA LEU A 161 -10.12 8.23 5.13
C LEU A 161 -11.37 7.36 5.05
N LEU A 162 -11.20 6.17 4.53
CA LEU A 162 -12.24 5.16 4.42
C LEU A 162 -11.74 3.86 5.02
N ILE A 163 -12.45 3.30 5.97
CA ILE A 163 -12.16 1.98 6.52
C ILE A 163 -13.15 0.98 5.94
N THR A 164 -12.63 -0.13 5.44
CA THR A 164 -13.41 -1.24 4.92
C THR A 164 -13.10 -2.54 5.64
N ASP A 165 -13.98 -3.52 5.47
CA ASP A 165 -13.63 -4.92 5.72
C ASP A 165 -12.78 -5.51 4.57
N ASN A 166 -12.47 -6.80 4.68
CA ASN A 166 -11.68 -7.49 3.65
C ASN A 166 -12.42 -7.63 2.31
N ASP A 167 -13.74 -7.55 2.29
CA ASP A 167 -14.56 -7.60 1.06
C ASP A 167 -14.83 -6.22 0.47
N LEU A 168 -14.14 -5.19 1.00
CA LEU A 168 -14.25 -3.79 0.60
C LEU A 168 -15.60 -3.14 0.92
N ASN A 169 -16.39 -3.73 1.82
CA ASN A 169 -17.58 -3.08 2.35
C ASN A 169 -17.17 -1.96 3.31
N ILE A 170 -17.79 -0.80 3.15
CA ILE A 170 -17.43 0.39 3.93
C ILE A 170 -17.91 0.22 5.37
N ILE A 171 -16.97 0.26 6.32
CA ILE A 171 -17.24 0.22 7.76
C ILE A 171 -17.35 1.64 8.32
N GLN A 172 -16.41 2.53 7.93
CA GLN A 172 -16.32 3.87 8.53
C GLN A 172 -15.76 4.88 7.53
N ARG A 173 -16.22 6.11 7.64
CA ARG A 173 -15.72 7.31 6.91
C ARG A 173 -15.22 8.31 7.93
N LEU A 174 -13.98 8.85 7.70
CA LEU A 174 -13.31 9.79 8.59
C LEU A 174 -12.85 11.02 7.83
#